data_02d0f055c4c77eed693ee89d9002205c
#
_entry.id   02d0f055c4c77eed693ee89d9002205c
#
_cell.length_a   1.000
_cell.length_b   1.000
_cell.length_c   1.000
_cell.angle_alpha   90.00
_cell.angle_beta   90.00
_cell.angle_gamma   90.00
#
_symmetry.space_group_name_H-M   'P 1'
#
loop_
_entity.id
_entity.type
_entity.pdbx_description
1 polymer ?
#
loop_
_entity_poly.entity_id
_entity_poly.type
_entity_poly.pdbx_seq_one_letter_code
_entity_poly.pdbx_strand_id
1 'polypeptide(L)'
;MKENKILDQENIKNATRRIAFQIYESNIDLKEIYLVGISSNGIIISNRIGDYLKKISKIDVNQIQLEMDKLNPRNEIKISTEVKYLKNKTIIIIDDVLNSGSTLLYAVNSFLSVPLNKIQTVVLVNRNHKKFPIKADFKGISLSTSIKEHIKVVLGSPKKEGVFLS
;
A
#
# COMPACT_ATOMS: atom_id res chain seq x y z
N MET A 1 -23.04 15.24 4.81
CA MET A 1 -21.88 16.01 5.33
C MET A 1 -21.07 16.50 4.14
N LYS A 2 -20.47 17.70 4.20
CA LYS A 2 -19.58 18.17 3.14
C LYS A 2 -18.32 17.32 3.16
N GLU A 3 -18.00 16.63 2.06
CA GLU A 3 -16.70 15.96 1.88
C GLU A 3 -15.61 17.04 1.78
N ASN A 4 -14.65 17.02 2.69
CA ASN A 4 -13.49 17.89 2.65
C ASN A 4 -12.35 17.19 1.93
N LYS A 5 -11.87 17.76 0.81
CA LYS A 5 -10.70 17.22 0.10
C LYS A 5 -9.43 17.49 0.91
N ILE A 6 -8.74 16.43 1.31
CA ILE A 6 -7.48 16.44 2.08
C ILE A 6 -6.27 16.44 1.16
N LEU A 7 -6.30 15.59 0.13
CA LEU A 7 -5.27 15.53 -0.91
C LEU A 7 -5.93 15.64 -2.27
N ASP A 8 -5.37 16.47 -3.12
CA ASP A 8 -5.67 16.51 -4.55
C ASP A 8 -4.75 15.56 -5.34
N GLN A 9 -4.93 15.53 -6.66
CA GLN A 9 -4.15 14.70 -7.57
C GLN A 9 -2.63 14.97 -7.48
N GLU A 10 -2.23 16.24 -7.40
CA GLU A 10 -0.82 16.63 -7.33
C GLU A 10 -0.20 16.21 -5.99
N ASN A 11 -0.92 16.38 -4.89
CA ASN A 11 -0.49 15.93 -3.58
C ASN A 11 -0.29 14.40 -3.54
N ILE A 12 -1.22 13.64 -4.13
CA ILE A 12 -1.12 12.17 -4.23
C ILE A 12 0.10 11.76 -5.06
N LYS A 13 0.32 12.42 -6.20
CA LYS A 13 1.48 12.20 -7.06
C LYS A 13 2.79 12.44 -6.32
N ASN A 14 2.90 13.57 -5.61
CA ASN A 14 4.09 13.92 -4.84
C ASN A 14 4.33 12.95 -3.68
N ALA A 15 3.28 12.54 -2.95
CA ALA A 15 3.37 11.54 -1.90
C ALA A 15 3.85 10.18 -2.44
N THR A 16 3.27 9.73 -3.55
CA THR A 16 3.63 8.46 -4.21
C THR A 16 5.08 8.47 -4.68
N ARG A 17 5.52 9.59 -5.29
CA ARG A 17 6.92 9.78 -5.71
C ARG A 17 7.88 9.72 -4.52
N ARG A 18 7.59 10.42 -3.44
CA ARG A 18 8.40 10.41 -2.21
C ARG A 18 8.51 9.00 -1.61
N ILE A 19 7.40 8.27 -1.56
CA ILE A 19 7.38 6.87 -1.10
C ILE A 19 8.29 6.01 -1.98
N ALA A 20 8.29 6.17 -3.30
CA ALA A 20 9.18 5.43 -4.18
C ALA A 20 10.67 5.68 -3.86
N PHE A 21 11.07 6.91 -3.58
CA PHE A 21 12.44 7.21 -3.13
C PHE A 21 12.77 6.57 -1.77
N GLN A 22 11.85 6.60 -0.81
CA GLN A 22 12.03 5.96 0.50
C GLN A 22 12.18 4.44 0.38
N ILE A 23 11.39 3.80 -0.50
CA ILE A 23 11.52 2.38 -0.81
C ILE A 23 12.88 2.09 -1.43
N TYR A 24 13.32 2.91 -2.39
CA TYR A 24 14.62 2.76 -3.01
C TYR A 24 15.76 2.84 -1.99
N GLU A 25 15.78 3.87 -1.17
CA GLU A 25 16.80 4.05 -0.11
C GLU A 25 16.86 2.85 0.85
N SER A 26 15.70 2.32 1.23
CA SER A 26 15.60 1.18 2.14
C SER A 26 16.00 -0.16 1.51
N ASN A 27 16.14 -0.22 0.18
CA ASN A 27 16.36 -1.44 -0.60
C ASN A 27 17.48 -1.28 -1.64
N ILE A 28 18.40 -0.33 -1.45
CA ILE A 28 19.39 0.08 -2.46
C ILE A 28 20.30 -1.07 -2.93
N ASP A 29 20.59 -2.03 -2.05
CA ASP A 29 21.47 -3.17 -2.33
C ASP A 29 20.75 -4.37 -2.98
N LEU A 30 19.42 -4.28 -3.14
CA LEU A 30 18.64 -5.36 -3.72
C LEU A 30 18.61 -5.28 -5.25
N LYS A 31 18.65 -6.45 -5.89
CA LYS A 31 18.50 -6.56 -7.34
C LYS A 31 17.05 -6.59 -7.79
N GLU A 32 16.17 -7.10 -6.95
CA GLU A 32 14.74 -7.24 -7.24
C GLU A 32 13.88 -6.99 -5.99
N ILE A 33 12.67 -6.49 -6.19
CA ILE A 33 11.62 -6.36 -5.18
C ILE A 33 10.26 -6.72 -5.78
N TYR A 34 9.33 -7.08 -4.90
CA TYR A 34 7.97 -7.45 -5.25
C TYR A 34 6.99 -6.47 -4.61
N LEU A 35 6.29 -5.70 -5.41
CA LEU A 35 5.24 -4.79 -4.96
C LEU A 35 3.90 -5.51 -4.99
N VAL A 36 3.23 -5.58 -3.85
CA VAL A 36 1.94 -6.25 -3.68
C VAL A 36 0.86 -5.20 -3.45
N GLY A 37 0.07 -4.91 -4.47
CA GLY A 37 -1.06 -3.99 -4.37
C GLY A 37 -2.31 -4.70 -3.86
N ILE A 38 -2.92 -4.19 -2.78
CA ILE A 38 -4.16 -4.72 -2.22
C ILE A 38 -5.36 -4.08 -2.92
N SER A 39 -6.21 -4.91 -3.53
CA SER A 39 -7.46 -4.52 -4.21
C SER A 39 -7.26 -3.35 -5.19
N SER A 40 -8.32 -2.67 -5.60
CA SER A 40 -8.27 -1.66 -6.67
C SER A 40 -7.32 -0.50 -6.41
N ASN A 41 -7.47 0.21 -5.29
CA ASN A 41 -6.67 1.40 -4.98
C ASN A 41 -5.21 1.04 -4.66
N GLY A 42 -4.97 -0.04 -3.90
CA GLY A 42 -3.62 -0.50 -3.60
C GLY A 42 -2.86 -0.91 -4.87
N ILE A 43 -3.53 -1.54 -5.84
CA ILE A 43 -2.94 -1.89 -7.15
C ILE A 43 -2.56 -0.62 -7.93
N ILE A 44 -3.42 0.41 -7.96
CA ILE A 44 -3.11 1.67 -8.63
C ILE A 44 -1.89 2.35 -8.00
N ILE A 45 -1.83 2.42 -6.68
CA ILE A 45 -0.68 3.01 -5.96
C ILE A 45 0.58 2.19 -6.22
N SER A 46 0.50 0.86 -6.15
CA SER A 46 1.60 -0.06 -6.44
C SER A 46 2.19 0.15 -7.84
N ASN A 47 1.33 0.25 -8.85
CA ASN A 47 1.76 0.51 -10.22
C ASN A 47 2.48 1.85 -10.34
N ARG A 48 1.95 2.92 -9.73
CA ARG A 48 2.58 4.26 -9.74
C ARG A 48 3.94 4.25 -9.06
N ILE A 49 4.06 3.59 -7.89
CA ILE A 49 5.33 3.43 -7.19
C ILE A 49 6.32 2.65 -8.07
N GLY A 50 5.88 1.57 -8.70
CA GLY A 50 6.70 0.78 -9.61
C GLY A 50 7.23 1.59 -10.79
N ASP A 51 6.40 2.44 -11.38
CA ASP A 51 6.80 3.32 -12.48
C ASP A 51 7.86 4.34 -12.05
N TYR A 52 7.76 4.89 -10.83
CA TYR A 52 8.80 5.75 -10.29
C TYR A 52 10.10 4.98 -10.02
N LEU A 53 10.01 3.81 -9.38
CA LEU A 53 11.18 2.98 -9.07
C LEU A 53 11.96 2.59 -10.33
N LYS A 54 11.28 2.22 -11.41
CA LYS A 54 11.91 1.92 -12.71
C LYS A 54 12.67 3.11 -13.31
N LYS A 55 12.26 4.35 -12.99
CA LYS A 55 12.91 5.57 -13.47
C LYS A 55 14.11 5.97 -12.63
N ILE A 56 14.09 5.70 -11.32
CA ILE A 56 15.11 6.18 -10.36
C ILE A 56 16.13 5.12 -9.97
N SER A 57 15.89 3.85 -10.31
CA SER A 57 16.74 2.74 -9.87
C SER A 57 16.93 1.70 -10.97
N LYS A 58 17.88 0.78 -10.73
CA LYS A 58 18.09 -0.43 -11.54
C LYS A 58 17.48 -1.68 -10.90
N ILE A 59 16.71 -1.52 -9.82
CA ILE A 59 16.04 -2.62 -9.15
C ILE A 59 14.96 -3.18 -10.08
N ASP A 60 14.95 -4.49 -10.26
CA ASP A 60 13.87 -5.17 -10.98
C ASP A 60 12.60 -5.16 -10.11
N VAL A 61 11.54 -4.56 -10.63
CA VAL A 61 10.28 -4.33 -9.91
C VAL A 61 9.20 -5.25 -10.45
N ASN A 62 8.80 -6.22 -9.64
CA ASN A 62 7.77 -7.18 -9.94
C ASN A 62 6.44 -6.76 -9.29
N GLN A 63 5.34 -6.84 -10.02
CA GLN A 63 4.01 -6.47 -9.55
C GLN A 63 3.18 -7.72 -9.21
N ILE A 64 2.57 -7.71 -8.03
CA ILE A 64 1.65 -8.76 -7.56
C ILE A 64 0.33 -8.09 -7.16
N GLN A 65 -0.77 -8.70 -7.53
CA GLN A 65 -2.10 -8.28 -7.11
C GLN A 65 -2.59 -9.20 -5.99
N LEU A 66 -3.14 -8.59 -4.94
CA LEU A 66 -3.78 -9.28 -3.83
C LEU A 66 -5.23 -8.81 -3.74
N GLU A 67 -6.16 -9.72 -4.00
CA GLU A 67 -7.60 -9.50 -3.88
C GLU A 67 -8.10 -10.05 -2.57
N MET A 68 -8.80 -9.21 -1.78
CA MET A 68 -9.38 -9.60 -0.51
C MET A 68 -10.63 -8.79 -0.19
N ASP A 69 -11.49 -9.37 0.62
CA ASP A 69 -12.63 -8.68 1.22
C ASP A 69 -12.16 -7.87 2.43
N LYS A 70 -12.02 -6.55 2.26
CA LYS A 70 -11.58 -5.65 3.35
C LYS A 70 -12.58 -5.56 4.52
N LEU A 71 -13.86 -5.89 4.30
CA LEU A 71 -14.88 -5.92 5.35
C LEU A 71 -14.82 -7.22 6.16
N ASN A 72 -14.47 -8.32 5.50
CA ASN A 72 -14.25 -9.61 6.17
C ASN A 72 -12.94 -10.25 5.68
N PRO A 73 -11.79 -9.80 6.18
CA PRO A 73 -10.48 -10.26 5.70
C PRO A 73 -10.16 -11.72 6.04
N ARG A 74 -11.07 -12.43 6.74
CA ARG A 74 -11.00 -13.89 6.96
C ARG A 74 -11.47 -14.69 5.74
N ASN A 75 -12.17 -14.04 4.80
CA ASN A 75 -12.54 -14.67 3.54
C ASN A 75 -11.27 -14.97 2.71
N GLU A 76 -11.43 -15.82 1.71
CA GLU A 76 -10.35 -16.23 0.83
C GLU A 76 -9.61 -15.01 0.24
N ILE A 77 -8.28 -15.04 0.35
CA ILE A 77 -7.39 -14.05 -0.24
C ILE A 77 -6.79 -14.66 -1.51
N LYS A 78 -6.94 -13.96 -2.64
CA LYS A 78 -6.37 -14.38 -3.92
C LYS A 78 -5.13 -13.57 -4.24
N ILE A 79 -4.04 -14.25 -4.55
CA ILE A 79 -2.75 -13.66 -4.90
C ILE A 79 -2.44 -14.06 -6.34
N SER A 80 -2.03 -13.11 -7.18
CA SER A 80 -1.76 -13.33 -8.61
C SER A 80 -0.50 -14.19 -8.89
N THR A 81 0.19 -14.67 -7.86
CA THR A 81 1.33 -15.58 -7.94
C THR A 81 1.25 -16.61 -6.81
N GLU A 82 1.93 -17.75 -6.98
CA GLU A 82 2.06 -18.70 -5.88
C GLU A 82 3.11 -18.23 -4.87
N VAL A 83 2.76 -18.21 -3.59
CA VAL A 83 3.62 -17.71 -2.49
C VAL A 83 4.95 -18.46 -2.41
N LYS A 84 4.98 -19.74 -2.81
CA LYS A 84 6.23 -20.54 -2.83
C LYS A 84 7.36 -19.91 -3.66
N TYR A 85 7.04 -19.15 -4.71
CA TYR A 85 8.03 -18.47 -5.55
C TYR A 85 8.64 -17.22 -4.90
N LEU A 86 8.05 -16.77 -3.79
CA LEU A 86 8.53 -15.60 -3.04
C LEU A 86 9.51 -15.94 -1.92
N LYS A 87 9.90 -17.22 -1.80
CA LYS A 87 10.91 -17.66 -0.83
C LYS A 87 12.18 -16.81 -0.94
N ASN A 88 12.63 -16.28 0.20
CA ASN A 88 13.81 -15.40 0.32
C ASN A 88 13.73 -14.09 -0.49
N LYS A 89 12.54 -13.68 -0.92
CA LYS A 89 12.32 -12.40 -1.60
C LYS A 89 11.98 -11.29 -0.63
N THR A 90 12.14 -10.05 -1.08
CA THR A 90 11.64 -8.85 -0.39
C THR A 90 10.32 -8.45 -1.02
N ILE A 91 9.27 -8.38 -0.21
CA ILE A 91 7.95 -7.94 -0.64
C ILE A 91 7.54 -6.65 0.06
N ILE A 92 6.80 -5.81 -0.65
CA ILE A 92 6.30 -4.53 -0.17
C ILE A 92 4.80 -4.50 -0.41
N ILE A 93 4.03 -4.56 0.67
CA ILE A 93 2.56 -4.60 0.63
C ILE A 93 2.02 -3.17 0.66
N ILE A 94 1.13 -2.85 -0.27
CA ILE A 94 0.66 -1.50 -0.56
C ILE A 94 -0.85 -1.46 -0.48
N ASP A 95 -1.38 -0.57 0.37
CA ASP A 95 -2.79 -0.28 0.51
C ASP A 95 -3.05 1.23 0.42
N ASP A 96 -4.30 1.63 0.30
CA ASP A 96 -4.69 3.05 0.27
C ASP A 96 -4.78 3.66 1.67
N VAL A 97 -5.44 3.00 2.62
CA VAL A 97 -5.68 3.52 3.97
C VAL A 97 -5.37 2.49 5.05
N LEU A 98 -4.49 2.85 5.97
CA LEU A 98 -4.33 2.12 7.24
C LEU A 98 -5.31 2.70 8.27
N ASN A 99 -6.37 1.98 8.54
CA ASN A 99 -7.36 2.29 9.57
C ASN A 99 -7.16 1.39 10.79
N SER A 100 -7.92 0.32 10.92
CA SER A 100 -7.78 -0.65 12.04
C SER A 100 -6.49 -1.46 11.99
N GLY A 101 -5.88 -1.63 10.83
CA GLY A 101 -4.74 -2.51 10.58
C GLY A 101 -5.12 -3.94 10.19
N SER A 102 -6.40 -4.28 10.20
CA SER A 102 -6.88 -5.63 9.88
C SER A 102 -6.47 -6.06 8.47
N THR A 103 -6.79 -5.26 7.44
CA THR A 103 -6.44 -5.53 6.04
C THR A 103 -4.95 -5.84 5.86
N LEU A 104 -4.08 -4.95 6.36
CA LEU A 104 -2.63 -5.15 6.24
C LEU A 104 -2.14 -6.38 6.99
N LEU A 105 -2.66 -6.64 8.20
CA LEU A 105 -2.22 -7.80 8.99
C LEU A 105 -2.57 -9.12 8.30
N TYR A 106 -3.78 -9.25 7.78
CA TYR A 106 -4.19 -10.44 7.03
C TYR A 106 -3.42 -10.57 5.71
N ALA A 107 -3.16 -9.47 5.01
CA ALA A 107 -2.32 -9.48 3.82
C ALA A 107 -0.89 -9.93 4.13
N VAL A 108 -0.25 -9.41 5.19
CA VAL A 108 1.07 -9.87 5.65
C VAL A 108 1.05 -11.37 5.94
N ASN A 109 0.06 -11.84 6.71
CA ASN A 109 -0.06 -13.25 7.07
C ASN A 109 -0.12 -14.18 5.86
N SER A 110 -0.70 -13.73 4.74
CA SER A 110 -0.84 -14.53 3.51
C SER A 110 0.51 -14.92 2.88
N PHE A 111 1.60 -14.24 3.23
CA PHE A 111 2.94 -14.50 2.70
C PHE A 111 3.86 -15.24 3.69
N LEU A 112 3.44 -15.43 4.94
CA LEU A 112 4.30 -16.00 5.99
C LEU A 112 4.42 -17.52 5.94
N SER A 113 3.81 -18.19 4.97
CA SER A 113 3.99 -19.64 4.75
C SER A 113 5.36 -20.02 4.19
N VAL A 114 6.14 -19.05 3.73
CA VAL A 114 7.51 -19.22 3.25
C VAL A 114 8.46 -18.23 3.96
N PRO A 115 9.75 -18.57 4.13
CA PRO A 115 10.72 -17.61 4.62
C PRO A 115 10.89 -16.48 3.62
N LEU A 116 10.74 -15.24 4.08
CA LEU A 116 10.98 -14.02 3.31
C LEU A 116 12.28 -13.36 3.75
N ASN A 117 12.95 -12.68 2.83
CA ASN A 117 14.08 -11.84 3.19
C ASN A 117 13.61 -10.61 4.00
N LYS A 118 12.58 -9.94 3.51
CA LYS A 118 12.00 -8.76 4.17
C LYS A 118 10.56 -8.56 3.71
N ILE A 119 9.73 -8.05 4.63
CA ILE A 119 8.39 -7.55 4.33
C ILE A 119 8.27 -6.11 4.81
N GLN A 120 7.80 -5.22 3.96
CA GLN A 120 7.55 -3.82 4.26
C GLN A 120 6.13 -3.44 3.87
N THR A 121 5.61 -2.38 4.45
CA THR A 121 4.23 -1.94 4.23
C THR A 121 4.16 -0.47 3.84
N VAL A 122 3.25 -0.15 2.93
CA VAL A 122 3.00 1.18 2.39
C VAL A 122 1.52 1.51 2.47
N VAL A 123 1.20 2.73 2.87
CA VAL A 123 -0.16 3.27 2.73
C VAL A 123 -0.11 4.72 2.25
N LEU A 124 -1.11 5.13 1.50
CA LEU A 124 -1.25 6.54 1.13
C LEU A 124 -1.69 7.37 2.35
N VAL A 125 -2.62 6.86 3.14
CA VAL A 125 -3.13 7.54 4.34
C VAL A 125 -3.01 6.63 5.55
N ASN A 126 -2.34 7.10 6.60
CA ASN A 126 -2.30 6.45 7.90
C ASN A 126 -3.24 7.16 8.87
N ARG A 127 -4.23 6.42 9.42
CA ARG A 127 -5.08 6.87 10.52
C ARG A 127 -4.60 6.26 11.84
N ASN A 128 -4.73 7.02 12.94
CA ASN A 128 -4.32 6.55 14.28
C ASN A 128 -5.40 5.74 15.02
N HIS A 129 -6.21 4.93 14.32
CA HIS A 129 -7.29 4.13 14.89
C HIS A 129 -7.01 2.62 14.88
N LYS A 130 -5.77 2.24 15.14
CA LYS A 130 -5.34 0.85 15.07
C LYS A 130 -6.01 -0.02 16.13
N LYS A 131 -6.52 -1.18 15.70
CA LYS A 131 -6.99 -2.27 16.55
C LYS A 131 -6.05 -3.48 16.49
N PHE A 132 -5.18 -3.54 15.49
CA PHE A 132 -4.22 -4.61 15.27
C PHE A 132 -2.79 -4.07 15.31
N PRO A 133 -1.80 -4.85 15.82
CA PRO A 133 -0.42 -4.40 16.03
C PRO A 133 0.38 -4.37 14.72
N ILE A 134 -0.02 -3.53 13.79
CA ILE A 134 0.68 -3.31 12.53
C ILE A 134 0.85 -1.81 12.25
N LYS A 135 1.93 -1.44 11.60
CA LYS A 135 2.21 -0.07 11.16
C LYS A 135 2.62 -0.06 9.70
N ALA A 136 2.48 1.08 9.04
CA ALA A 136 3.08 1.29 7.73
C ALA A 136 4.53 1.75 7.90
N ASP A 137 5.46 1.13 7.15
CA ASP A 137 6.86 1.56 7.08
C ASP A 137 6.97 2.87 6.29
N PHE A 138 6.23 2.97 5.20
CA PHE A 138 6.14 4.17 4.37
C PHE A 138 4.70 4.64 4.26
N LYS A 139 4.49 5.95 4.36
CA LYS A 139 3.15 6.55 4.36
C LYS A 139 3.13 7.89 3.63
N GLY A 140 2.06 8.14 2.90
CA GLY A 140 1.85 9.40 2.21
C GLY A 140 1.63 10.52 3.23
N ILE A 141 0.58 10.40 4.01
CA ILE A 141 0.27 11.31 5.13
C ILE A 141 -0.22 10.53 6.35
N SER A 142 -0.11 11.15 7.52
CA SER A 142 -0.77 10.68 8.75
C SER A 142 -1.81 11.70 9.19
N LEU A 143 -3.00 11.19 9.53
CA LEU A 143 -4.13 12.00 9.97
C LEU A 143 -4.59 11.55 11.35
N SER A 144 -4.77 12.50 12.25
CA SER A 144 -5.51 12.29 13.49
C SER A 144 -6.96 12.70 13.22
N THR A 145 -7.83 11.72 13.08
CA THR A 145 -9.26 11.94 12.80
C THR A 145 -10.10 11.46 13.97
N SER A 146 -11.33 11.94 14.10
CA SER A 146 -12.28 11.39 15.05
C SER A 146 -12.79 10.01 14.61
N ILE A 147 -13.37 9.23 15.55
CA ILE A 147 -13.91 7.89 15.25
C ILE A 147 -15.05 7.95 14.22
N LYS A 148 -15.77 9.07 14.19
CA LYS A 148 -16.94 9.27 13.30
C LYS A 148 -16.56 9.69 11.88
N GLU A 149 -15.34 10.16 11.66
CA GLU A 149 -14.88 10.59 10.34
C GLU A 149 -14.41 9.40 9.49
N HIS A 150 -14.69 9.46 8.21
CA HIS A 150 -14.29 8.43 7.24
C HIS A 150 -13.34 9.01 6.19
N ILE A 151 -12.31 8.23 5.86
CA ILE A 151 -11.41 8.54 4.76
C ILE A 151 -11.87 7.78 3.51
N LYS A 152 -12.08 8.53 2.43
CA LYS A 152 -12.39 7.99 1.11
C LYS A 152 -11.27 8.34 0.14
N VAL A 153 -10.67 7.35 -0.46
CA VAL A 153 -9.63 7.50 -1.48
C VAL A 153 -10.24 7.19 -2.85
N VAL A 154 -10.14 8.13 -3.77
CA VAL A 154 -10.59 7.99 -5.16
C VAL A 154 -9.38 8.10 -6.07
N LEU A 155 -9.06 7.02 -6.78
CA LEU A 155 -7.95 6.94 -7.73
C LEU A 155 -8.44 6.44 -9.11
N GLY A 156 -7.62 6.64 -10.14
CA GLY A 156 -7.89 6.15 -11.49
C GLY A 156 -8.86 6.99 -12.31
N SER A 157 -9.37 8.09 -11.77
CA SER A 157 -10.22 9.05 -12.49
C SER A 157 -9.65 10.47 -12.33
N PRO A 158 -8.83 10.96 -13.28
CA PRO A 158 -8.06 12.21 -13.12
C PRO A 158 -8.85 13.40 -12.60
N LYS A 159 -10.09 13.58 -13.10
CA LYS A 159 -10.97 14.70 -12.69
C LYS A 159 -11.53 14.58 -11.27
N LYS A 160 -11.58 13.37 -10.72
CA LYS A 160 -12.20 13.08 -9.41
C LYS A 160 -11.18 12.59 -8.38
N GLU A 161 -9.92 12.47 -8.78
CA GLU A 161 -8.88 11.92 -7.92
C GLU A 161 -8.65 12.79 -6.68
N GLY A 162 -8.57 12.13 -5.54
CA GLY A 162 -8.38 12.80 -4.27
C GLY A 162 -8.54 11.90 -3.06
N VAL A 163 -8.15 12.42 -1.92
CA VAL A 163 -8.47 11.88 -0.59
C VAL A 163 -9.45 12.83 0.07
N PHE A 164 -10.53 12.28 0.58
CA PHE A 164 -11.64 13.02 1.17
C PHE A 164 -11.90 12.57 2.59
N LEU A 165 -12.23 13.52 3.44
CA LEU A 165 -12.70 13.30 4.81
C LEU A 165 -14.20 13.65 4.88
N SER A 166 -15.01 12.75 5.43
CA SER A 166 -16.47 12.94 5.63
C SER A 166 -16.89 12.50 7.04
#